data_ef797af2e3594637620ce60ba0412c0f
#
_entry.id   ef797af2e3594637620ce60ba0412c0f
#
_cell.length_a   1.000
_cell.length_b   1.000
_cell.length_c   1.000
_cell.angle_alpha   90.00
_cell.angle_beta   90.00
_cell.angle_gamma   90.00
#
_symmetry.space_group_name_H-M   'P 1'
#
loop_
_entity.id
_entity.type
_entity.pdbx_description
1 polymer ?
#
loop_
_entity_poly.entity_id
_entity_poly.type
_entity_poly.pdbx_seq_one_letter_code
_entity_poly.pdbx_strand_id
1 'polypeptide(L)'
;MQSEKMCVVLLFGGMSSEHEVSRVSVGNFVNNIDREKYEVLTVGITKEGRWLYTEATAAQMADGSWEELAGNMACVISPDRADHGMILFTPDGRVEKMHLDVVIPVLHGLWGEDGTVQGLLELAGIAYVGCGVLASSVCMDK
;
A
#
# COMPACT_ATOMS: atom_id res chain seq x y z
N MET A 1 0.05 25.41 17.01
CA MET A 1 -0.58 24.10 16.70
C MET A 1 -0.01 23.56 15.39
N GLN A 2 0.61 22.41 15.46
CA GLN A 2 0.97 21.72 14.22
C GLN A 2 -0.30 21.08 13.69
N SER A 3 -0.61 21.36 12.42
CA SER A 3 -1.68 20.63 11.74
C SER A 3 -1.24 19.17 11.58
N GLU A 4 -2.11 18.24 11.93
CA GLU A 4 -1.86 16.83 11.70
C GLU A 4 -1.70 16.58 10.20
N LYS A 5 -0.64 15.85 9.85
CA LYS A 5 -0.43 15.45 8.47
C LYS A 5 -1.44 14.37 8.08
N MET A 6 -1.91 14.44 6.84
CA MET A 6 -2.70 13.36 6.28
C MET A 6 -1.83 12.12 6.12
N CYS A 7 -2.32 10.98 6.60
CA CYS A 7 -1.58 9.71 6.52
C CYS A 7 -1.88 9.03 5.19
N VAL A 8 -0.85 8.84 4.38
CA VAL A 8 -0.93 8.27 3.04
C VAL A 8 -0.14 6.96 3.00
N VAL A 9 -0.75 5.90 2.50
CA VAL A 9 -0.05 4.64 2.25
C VAL A 9 0.21 4.49 0.75
N LEU A 10 1.47 4.26 0.40
CA LEU A 10 1.87 3.83 -0.93
C LEU A 10 1.91 2.30 -0.93
N LEU A 11 1.08 1.69 -1.75
CA LEU A 11 0.97 0.24 -1.85
C LEU A 11 1.64 -0.22 -3.14
N PHE A 12 2.65 -1.09 -3.03
CA PHE A 12 3.45 -1.48 -4.20
C PHE A 12 3.70 -2.99 -4.23
N GLY A 13 4.25 -3.48 -5.33
CA GLY A 13 4.57 -4.88 -5.54
C GLY A 13 3.41 -5.65 -6.17
N GLY A 14 2.88 -6.62 -5.44
CA GLY A 14 1.73 -7.41 -5.86
C GLY A 14 2.08 -8.74 -6.53
N MET A 15 1.07 -9.58 -6.67
CA MET A 15 1.21 -10.95 -7.18
C MET A 15 1.26 -11.03 -8.71
N SER A 16 1.08 -9.91 -9.41
CA SER A 16 1.04 -9.91 -10.87
C SER A 16 2.41 -10.07 -11.51
N SER A 17 2.43 -10.37 -12.80
CA SER A 17 3.67 -10.38 -13.59
C SER A 17 4.33 -9.01 -13.68
N GLU A 18 3.64 -7.96 -13.30
CA GLU A 18 4.15 -6.59 -13.32
C GLU A 18 4.67 -6.12 -11.95
N HIS A 19 4.96 -7.07 -11.05
CA HIS A 19 5.49 -6.79 -9.72
C HIS A 19 6.73 -5.90 -9.76
N GLU A 20 7.68 -6.19 -10.64
CA GLU A 20 8.93 -5.43 -10.77
C GLU A 20 8.67 -4.00 -11.25
N VAL A 21 7.71 -3.81 -12.15
CA VAL A 21 7.32 -2.48 -12.64
C VAL A 21 6.78 -1.63 -11.48
N SER A 22 5.96 -2.23 -10.63
CA SER A 22 5.41 -1.56 -9.44
C SER A 22 6.53 -1.13 -8.49
N ARG A 23 7.53 -1.97 -8.25
CA ARG A 23 8.66 -1.66 -7.37
C ARG A 23 9.44 -0.42 -7.85
N VAL A 24 9.59 -0.27 -9.15
CA VAL A 24 10.25 0.90 -9.75
C VAL A 24 9.34 2.13 -9.69
N SER A 25 8.08 1.95 -10.03
CA SER A 25 7.10 3.04 -10.07
C SER A 25 6.91 3.71 -8.71
N VAL A 26 6.88 2.94 -7.63
CA VAL A 26 6.69 3.49 -6.28
C VAL A 26 7.82 4.44 -5.89
N GLY A 27 9.02 4.24 -6.42
CA GLY A 27 10.16 5.12 -6.16
C GLY A 27 9.90 6.57 -6.59
N ASN A 28 9.16 6.76 -7.66
CA ASN A 28 8.78 8.10 -8.11
C ASN A 28 7.88 8.80 -7.09
N PHE A 29 6.95 8.08 -6.48
CA PHE A 29 6.11 8.62 -5.42
C PHE A 29 6.93 8.93 -4.17
N VAL A 30 7.77 8.00 -3.74
CA VAL A 30 8.61 8.16 -2.54
C VAL A 30 9.50 9.39 -2.66
N ASN A 31 10.07 9.61 -3.85
CA ASN A 31 11.01 10.70 -4.08
C ASN A 31 10.33 12.07 -4.28
N ASN A 32 9.06 12.10 -4.66
CA ASN A 32 8.39 13.35 -5.07
C ASN A 32 7.21 13.76 -4.18
N ILE A 33 6.73 12.90 -3.30
CA ILE A 33 5.59 13.23 -2.42
C ILE A 33 6.02 14.27 -1.37
N ASP A 34 5.13 15.22 -1.09
CA ASP A 34 5.39 16.31 -0.15
C ASP A 34 5.26 15.82 1.30
N ARG A 35 6.39 15.57 1.93
CA ARG A 35 6.45 15.07 3.30
C ARG A 35 6.15 16.13 4.37
N GLU A 36 6.05 17.38 3.98
CA GLU A 36 5.58 18.43 4.88
C GLU A 36 4.05 18.35 5.07
N LYS A 37 3.34 17.92 4.02
CA LYS A 37 1.87 17.78 4.04
C LYS A 37 1.40 16.39 4.44
N TYR A 38 2.20 15.35 4.12
CA TYR A 38 1.77 13.96 4.25
C TYR A 38 2.72 13.17 5.12
N GLU A 39 2.16 12.38 6.02
CA GLU A 39 2.86 11.27 6.63
C GLU A 39 2.76 10.08 5.68
N VAL A 40 3.91 9.61 5.18
CA VAL A 40 3.94 8.61 4.12
C VAL A 40 4.40 7.27 4.68
N LEU A 41 3.55 6.27 4.53
CA LEU A 41 3.85 4.88 4.89
C LEU A 41 3.94 4.06 3.61
N THR A 42 4.84 3.10 3.59
CA THR A 42 4.99 2.21 2.43
C THR A 42 4.69 0.78 2.82
N VAL A 43 3.82 0.14 2.04
CA VAL A 43 3.44 -1.26 2.21
C VAL A 43 3.70 -1.99 0.91
N GLY A 44 4.53 -3.03 0.99
CA GLY A 44 4.83 -3.87 -0.15
C GLY A 44 4.05 -5.18 -0.07
N ILE A 45 3.61 -5.65 -1.23
CA ILE A 45 2.99 -6.97 -1.38
C ILE A 45 3.97 -7.84 -2.14
N THR A 46 4.36 -8.96 -1.55
CA THR A 46 5.29 -9.89 -2.21
C THR A 46 4.60 -10.63 -3.36
N LYS A 47 5.38 -11.32 -4.19
CA LYS A 47 4.82 -12.16 -5.26
C LYS A 47 3.92 -13.28 -4.74
N GLU A 48 4.15 -13.72 -3.51
CA GLU A 48 3.34 -14.73 -2.83
C GLU A 48 2.08 -14.14 -2.18
N GLY A 49 1.92 -12.81 -2.23
CA GLY A 49 0.75 -12.13 -1.68
C GLY A 49 0.86 -11.75 -0.21
N ARG A 50 2.05 -11.73 0.36
CA ARG A 50 2.25 -11.26 1.73
C ARG A 50 2.33 -9.75 1.77
N TRP A 51 1.68 -9.14 2.76
CA TRP A 51 1.67 -7.69 2.96
C TRP A 51 2.65 -7.34 4.07
N LEU A 52 3.61 -6.48 3.74
CA LEU A 52 4.66 -6.05 4.68
C LEU A 52 4.74 -4.53 4.72
N TYR A 53 4.60 -3.99 5.91
CA TYR A 53 5.00 -2.61 6.17
C TYR A 53 6.52 -2.54 6.10
N THR A 54 7.07 -1.59 5.37
CA THR A 54 8.51 -1.47 5.18
C THR A 54 8.96 -0.01 5.19
N GLU A 55 10.13 0.22 5.74
CA GLU A 55 10.81 1.54 5.69
C GLU A 55 11.93 1.55 4.65
N ALA A 56 11.84 0.70 3.65
CA ALA A 56 12.81 0.60 2.58
C ALA A 56 13.01 1.92 1.82
N THR A 57 14.21 2.11 1.31
CA THR A 57 14.49 3.21 0.37
C THR A 57 13.93 2.87 -1.02
N ALA A 58 13.81 3.88 -1.89
CA ALA A 58 13.39 3.67 -3.27
C ALA A 58 14.31 2.68 -4.01
N ALA A 59 15.62 2.75 -3.75
CA ALA A 59 16.58 1.82 -4.34
C ALA A 59 16.35 0.37 -3.88
N GLN A 60 16.07 0.17 -2.60
CA GLN A 60 15.77 -1.16 -2.05
C GLN A 60 14.45 -1.72 -2.59
N MET A 61 13.46 -0.88 -2.80
CA MET A 61 12.22 -1.29 -3.43
C MET A 61 12.47 -1.75 -4.88
N ALA A 62 13.24 -0.96 -5.62
CA ALA A 62 13.53 -1.23 -7.03
C ALA A 62 14.32 -2.53 -7.23
N ASP A 63 15.31 -2.80 -6.39
CA ASP A 63 16.16 -3.99 -6.54
C ASP A 63 15.60 -5.25 -5.87
N GLY A 64 14.52 -5.12 -5.10
CA GLY A 64 13.86 -6.24 -4.42
C GLY A 64 14.38 -6.55 -3.03
N SER A 65 15.45 -5.91 -2.58
CA SER A 65 16.02 -6.17 -1.25
C SER A 65 15.11 -5.73 -0.10
N TRP A 66 14.08 -4.94 -0.38
CA TRP A 66 13.12 -4.47 0.61
C TRP A 66 12.46 -5.63 1.39
N GLU A 67 12.27 -6.79 0.74
CA GLU A 67 11.58 -7.92 1.36
C GLU A 67 12.34 -8.52 2.54
N GLU A 68 13.65 -8.34 2.56
CA GLU A 68 14.53 -8.97 3.56
C GLU A 68 14.94 -8.03 4.70
N LEU A 69 14.38 -6.83 4.76
CA LEU A 69 14.73 -5.89 5.82
C LEU A 69 14.21 -6.38 7.17
N ALA A 70 15.08 -6.34 8.17
CA ALA A 70 14.77 -6.84 9.52
C ALA A 70 13.63 -6.05 10.20
N GLY A 71 13.44 -4.79 9.81
CA GLY A 71 12.40 -3.92 10.38
C GLY A 71 11.01 -4.11 9.78
N ASN A 72 10.86 -4.96 8.76
CA ASN A 72 9.56 -5.19 8.16
C ASN A 72 8.58 -5.82 9.15
N MET A 73 7.32 -5.40 9.07
CA MET A 73 6.25 -5.98 9.89
C MET A 73 5.11 -6.44 9.01
N ALA A 74 4.58 -7.63 9.28
CA ALA A 74 3.37 -8.07 8.62
C ALA A 74 2.24 -7.10 8.92
N CYS A 75 1.41 -6.84 7.94
CA CYS A 75 0.28 -5.92 8.09
C CYS A 75 -0.91 -6.35 7.25
N VAL A 76 -2.06 -5.79 7.58
CA VAL A 76 -3.28 -5.94 6.79
C VAL A 76 -4.03 -4.61 6.79
N ILE A 77 -4.77 -4.35 5.73
CA ILE A 77 -5.78 -3.28 5.76
C ILE A 77 -7.06 -3.91 6.29
N SER A 78 -7.57 -3.37 7.39
CA SER A 78 -8.79 -3.90 8.00
C SER A 78 -10.01 -3.59 7.12
N PRO A 79 -10.86 -4.56 6.81
CA PRO A 79 -12.12 -4.30 6.13
C PRO A 79 -13.18 -3.71 7.07
N ASP A 80 -12.92 -3.72 8.37
CA ASP A 80 -13.83 -3.15 9.36
C ASP A 80 -13.72 -1.63 9.35
N ARG A 81 -14.83 -0.95 9.02
CA ARG A 81 -14.86 0.52 8.93
C ARG A 81 -14.56 1.20 10.26
N ALA A 82 -14.78 0.51 11.39
CA ALA A 82 -14.45 1.05 12.71
C ALA A 82 -12.93 1.25 12.88
N ASP A 83 -12.12 0.40 12.24
CA ASP A 83 -10.66 0.51 12.29
C ASP A 83 -10.13 1.66 11.43
N HIS A 84 -10.74 1.90 10.28
CA HIS A 84 -10.36 2.92 9.31
C HIS A 84 -8.84 2.98 9.10
N GLY A 85 -8.25 1.83 8.84
CA GLY A 85 -6.81 1.81 8.75
C GLY A 85 -6.18 0.44 8.61
N MET A 86 -4.91 0.42 9.00
CA MET A 86 -4.02 -0.73 8.89
C MET A 86 -3.74 -1.30 10.28
N ILE A 87 -3.59 -2.61 10.33
CA ILE A 87 -3.18 -3.34 11.52
C ILE A 87 -1.77 -3.87 11.28
N LEU A 88 -0.83 -3.48 12.14
CA LEU A 88 0.55 -3.97 12.14
C LEU A 88 0.69 -5.08 13.18
N PHE A 89 1.39 -6.14 12.80
CA PHE A 89 1.71 -7.24 13.71
C PHE A 89 3.17 -7.11 14.14
N THR A 90 3.39 -6.75 15.38
CA THR A 90 4.75 -6.54 15.90
C THR A 90 5.45 -7.87 16.18
N PRO A 91 6.81 -7.90 16.16
CA PRO A 91 7.55 -9.14 16.40
C PRO A 91 7.31 -9.75 17.78
N ASP A 92 6.91 -8.95 18.77
CA ASP A 92 6.62 -9.43 20.12
C ASP A 92 5.17 -9.91 20.31
N GLY A 93 4.42 -10.02 19.22
CA GLY A 93 3.06 -10.56 19.22
C GLY A 93 1.96 -9.56 19.53
N ARG A 94 2.28 -8.27 19.64
CA ARG A 94 1.27 -7.22 19.81
C ARG A 94 0.74 -6.77 18.45
N VAL A 95 -0.41 -6.09 18.49
CA VAL A 95 -0.98 -5.45 17.31
C VAL A 95 -1.02 -3.94 17.51
N GLU A 96 -0.72 -3.20 16.46
CA GLU A 96 -0.83 -1.75 16.45
C GLU A 96 -1.78 -1.33 15.33
N LYS A 97 -2.73 -0.47 15.64
CA LYS A 97 -3.66 0.06 14.65
C LYS A 97 -3.20 1.44 14.22
N MET A 98 -3.18 1.67 12.91
CA MET A 98 -2.80 2.96 12.32
C MET A 98 -3.94 3.49 11.47
N HIS A 99 -4.40 4.70 11.77
CA HIS A 99 -5.41 5.38 10.95
C HIS A 99 -4.83 5.75 9.60
N LEU A 100 -5.55 5.45 8.52
CA LEU A 100 -5.16 5.79 7.16
C LEU A 100 -6.17 6.77 6.56
N ASP A 101 -5.68 7.87 6.01
CA ASP A 101 -6.55 8.85 5.34
C ASP A 101 -6.75 8.51 3.87
N VAL A 102 -5.69 8.06 3.19
CA VAL A 102 -5.76 7.71 1.78
C VAL A 102 -4.73 6.64 1.44
N VAL A 103 -5.09 5.77 0.51
CA VAL A 103 -4.18 4.76 -0.06
C VAL A 103 -3.94 5.09 -1.53
N ILE A 104 -2.69 5.05 -1.94
CA ILE A 104 -2.30 5.19 -3.34
C ILE A 104 -1.78 3.83 -3.82
N PRO A 105 -2.61 3.06 -4.54
CA PRO A 105 -2.16 1.79 -5.10
C PRO A 105 -1.23 2.05 -6.28
N VAL A 106 0.04 1.74 -6.11
CA VAL A 106 1.04 1.78 -7.19
C VAL A 106 1.25 0.36 -7.70
N LEU A 107 0.13 -0.33 -7.90
CA LEU A 107 0.09 -1.72 -8.34
C LEU A 107 -0.28 -1.77 -9.83
N HIS A 108 0.36 -2.68 -10.56
CA HIS A 108 0.10 -2.87 -11.98
C HIS A 108 -0.43 -4.28 -12.24
N GLY A 109 -1.35 -4.40 -13.20
CA GLY A 109 -1.88 -5.67 -13.64
C GLY A 109 -2.92 -6.27 -12.70
N LEU A 110 -2.97 -7.60 -12.68
CA LEU A 110 -3.96 -8.38 -11.92
C LEU A 110 -3.85 -8.09 -10.42
N TRP A 111 -4.98 -8.09 -9.74
CA TRP A 111 -5.16 -7.79 -8.31
C TRP A 111 -4.98 -6.31 -7.94
N GLY A 112 -4.25 -5.53 -8.75
CA GLY A 112 -4.04 -4.10 -8.50
C GLY A 112 -4.87 -3.17 -9.37
N GLU A 113 -5.15 -3.59 -10.62
CA GLU A 113 -5.88 -2.76 -11.60
C GLU A 113 -7.25 -3.32 -11.99
N ASP A 114 -7.63 -4.47 -11.47
CA ASP A 114 -8.87 -5.19 -11.83
C ASP A 114 -10.04 -4.90 -10.88
N GLY A 115 -9.86 -4.04 -9.90
CA GLY A 115 -10.89 -3.71 -8.91
C GLY A 115 -10.78 -4.47 -7.59
N THR A 116 -9.88 -5.44 -7.48
CA THR A 116 -9.75 -6.28 -6.28
C THR A 116 -9.28 -5.49 -5.07
N VAL A 117 -8.16 -4.75 -5.17
CA VAL A 117 -7.67 -3.93 -4.08
C VAL A 117 -8.62 -2.76 -3.80
N GLN A 118 -9.21 -2.20 -4.84
CA GLN A 118 -10.21 -1.13 -4.70
C GLN A 118 -11.42 -1.62 -3.91
N GLY A 119 -11.84 -2.87 -4.13
CA GLY A 119 -12.93 -3.49 -3.38
C GLY A 119 -12.63 -3.58 -1.88
N LEU A 120 -11.42 -3.96 -1.53
CA LEU A 120 -10.97 -3.98 -0.14
C LEU A 120 -11.06 -2.58 0.50
N LEU A 121 -10.58 -1.57 -0.21
CA LEU A 121 -10.58 -0.19 0.28
C LEU A 121 -12.00 0.37 0.41
N GLU A 122 -12.90 0.00 -0.51
CA GLU A 122 -14.32 0.35 -0.41
C GLU A 122 -14.95 -0.27 0.83
N LEU A 123 -14.69 -1.55 1.11
CA LEU A 123 -15.17 -2.21 2.33
C LEU A 123 -14.68 -1.50 3.58
N ALA A 124 -13.38 -1.14 3.59
CA ALA A 124 -12.74 -0.48 4.70
C ALA A 124 -13.18 0.98 4.89
N GLY A 125 -13.82 1.57 3.88
CA GLY A 125 -14.21 2.97 3.91
C GLY A 125 -13.04 3.94 3.77
N ILE A 126 -11.92 3.50 3.20
CA ILE A 126 -10.71 4.31 3.04
C ILE A 126 -10.65 4.89 1.63
N ALA A 127 -10.41 6.20 1.52
CA ALA A 127 -10.23 6.85 0.23
C ALA A 127 -8.97 6.32 -0.47
N TYR A 128 -9.03 6.24 -1.79
CA TYR A 128 -7.88 5.81 -2.59
C TYR A 128 -7.80 6.61 -3.88
N VAL A 129 -6.59 6.67 -4.44
CA VAL A 129 -6.32 7.35 -5.70
C VAL A 129 -6.44 6.35 -6.84
N GLY A 130 -7.20 6.70 -7.88
CA GLY A 130 -7.36 5.89 -9.06
C GLY A 130 -8.81 5.56 -9.38
N CYS A 131 -9.02 4.64 -10.32
CA CYS A 131 -10.35 4.23 -10.74
C CYS A 131 -11.05 3.39 -9.68
N GLY A 132 -12.37 3.52 -9.60
CA GLY A 132 -13.19 2.71 -8.70
C GLY A 132 -13.29 1.26 -9.14
N VAL A 133 -14.01 0.44 -8.35
CA VAL A 133 -14.13 -1.01 -8.56
C VAL A 133 -14.68 -1.34 -9.95
N LEU A 134 -15.79 -0.73 -10.34
CA LEU A 134 -16.43 -1.03 -11.63
C LEU A 134 -15.54 -0.64 -12.81
N ALA A 135 -14.98 0.56 -12.80
CA ALA A 135 -14.13 1.02 -13.87
C ALA A 135 -12.86 0.16 -14.01
N SER A 136 -12.24 -0.20 -12.89
CA SER A 136 -11.06 -1.07 -12.89
C SER A 136 -11.38 -2.45 -13.45
N SER A 137 -12.47 -3.06 -13.02
CA SER A 137 -12.90 -4.38 -13.49
C SER A 137 -13.21 -4.37 -14.99
N VAL A 138 -13.94 -3.37 -15.47
CA VAL A 138 -14.32 -3.24 -16.89
C VAL A 138 -13.10 -3.02 -17.77
N CYS A 139 -12.16 -2.21 -17.32
CA CYS A 139 -10.94 -1.92 -18.10
C CYS A 139 -10.00 -3.14 -18.20
N MET A 140 -10.01 -4.03 -17.21
CA MET A 140 -9.16 -5.23 -17.21
C MET A 140 -9.80 -6.41 -17.92
N ASP A 141 -11.12 -6.51 -17.91
CA ASP A 141 -11.87 -7.58 -18.58
C ASP A 141 -12.15 -7.18 -20.04
N LYS A 142 -11.27 -7.59 -20.89
CA LYS A 142 -11.34 -7.28 -22.34
C LYS A 142 -12.05 -8.37 -23.12
#